data_2156556245871674b3aeabbb273ef851
#
_entry.id   2156556245871674b3aeabbb273ef851
#
_cell.length_a   1.000
_cell.length_b   1.000
_cell.length_c   1.000
_cell.angle_alpha   90.00
_cell.angle_beta   90.00
_cell.angle_gamma   90.00
#
_symmetry.space_group_name_H-M   'P 1'
#
loop_
_entity.id
_entity.type
_entity.pdbx_description
1 polymer ?
#
loop_
_entity_poly.entity_id
_entity_poly.type
_entity_poly.pdbx_seq_one_letter_code
_entity_poly.pdbx_strand_id
1 'polypeptide(L)'
;EEINMYEDLPMRRVQELLTSLLYGDQTAGWDIAGKKEVIKKLEQEDFLKYRGEHYLAQSTIAVVAGKFDEKKIISKIENVFAGIKSGKKESKNKTTEYQEKPAILLNYKKTDQTHLVLGVRTFDIFDKRKYALEILADILGGGMSSRLFQKIREEMGAAYYVRADTDLLSDHGFLSVAAGIDHT
;
A
#
# COMPACT_ATOMS: atom_id res chain seq x y z
N GLU A 1 -1.88 9.22 17.41
CA GLU A 1 -2.39 10.33 16.58
C GLU A 1 -2.50 9.92 15.12
N GLU A 2 -1.48 9.36 14.47
CA GLU A 2 -1.46 8.99 13.05
C GLU A 2 -2.60 8.02 12.67
N ILE A 3 -2.85 6.96 13.44
CA ILE A 3 -3.97 6.05 13.19
C ILE A 3 -5.32 6.78 13.21
N ASN A 4 -5.51 7.70 14.17
CA ASN A 4 -6.75 8.48 14.22
C ASN A 4 -6.90 9.37 12.99
N MET A 5 -5.80 9.98 12.54
CA MET A 5 -5.80 10.80 11.33
C MET A 5 -6.23 9.98 10.10
N TYR A 6 -5.73 8.75 9.96
CA TYR A 6 -6.14 7.88 8.84
C TYR A 6 -7.60 7.41 8.96
N GLU A 7 -8.06 7.10 10.17
CA GLU A 7 -9.46 6.81 10.41
C GLU A 7 -10.38 7.99 10.08
N ASP A 8 -9.88 9.22 10.19
CA ASP A 8 -10.64 10.45 9.90
C ASP A 8 -10.56 10.90 8.43
N LEU A 9 -9.83 10.18 7.59
CA LEU A 9 -9.73 10.40 6.16
C LEU A 9 -10.49 9.31 5.38
N PRO A 10 -11.79 9.48 5.05
CA PRO A 10 -12.62 8.42 4.47
C PRO A 10 -12.08 7.87 3.15
N MET A 11 -11.54 8.74 2.30
CA MET A 11 -10.93 8.37 1.01
C MET A 11 -9.74 7.42 1.19
N ARG A 12 -8.94 7.59 2.25
CA ARG A 12 -7.83 6.70 2.59
C ARG A 12 -8.35 5.44 3.26
N ARG A 13 -9.24 5.60 4.22
CA ARG A 13 -9.80 4.48 5.00
C ARG A 13 -10.45 3.43 4.11
N VAL A 14 -11.18 3.83 3.08
CA VAL A 14 -11.82 2.86 2.16
C VAL A 14 -10.80 2.02 1.39
N GLN A 15 -9.61 2.54 1.09
CA GLN A 15 -8.53 1.77 0.45
C GLN A 15 -7.92 0.74 1.41
N GLU A 16 -7.70 1.12 2.67
CA GLU A 16 -7.22 0.19 3.70
C GLU A 16 -8.21 -0.96 3.92
N LEU A 17 -9.51 -0.63 3.96
CA LEU A 17 -10.57 -1.62 4.06
C LEU A 17 -10.64 -2.54 2.84
N LEU A 18 -10.40 -2.01 1.63
CA LEU A 18 -10.29 -2.84 0.42
C LEU A 18 -9.15 -3.84 0.55
N THR A 19 -7.97 -3.39 0.94
CA THR A 19 -6.79 -4.26 1.08
C THR A 19 -7.04 -5.37 2.11
N SER A 20 -7.66 -5.02 3.23
CA SER A 20 -8.09 -5.99 4.24
C SER A 20 -9.14 -6.98 3.71
N LEU A 21 -10.09 -6.52 2.89
CA LEU A 21 -11.11 -7.37 2.27
C LEU A 21 -10.52 -8.32 1.21
N LEU A 22 -9.56 -7.81 0.42
CA LEU A 22 -8.90 -8.61 -0.62
C LEU A 22 -8.04 -9.73 -0.02
N TYR A 23 -7.26 -9.45 1.02
CA TYR A 23 -6.23 -10.36 1.50
C TYR A 23 -6.52 -10.99 2.87
N GLY A 24 -7.49 -10.48 3.62
CA GLY A 24 -7.90 -11.06 4.91
C GLY A 24 -6.81 -10.99 5.97
N ASP A 25 -6.79 -11.98 6.87
CA ASP A 25 -5.86 -12.04 8.00
C ASP A 25 -4.50 -12.63 7.61
N GLN A 26 -3.80 -11.94 6.71
CA GLN A 26 -2.42 -12.18 6.34
C GLN A 26 -1.67 -10.85 6.17
N THR A 27 -0.35 -10.87 6.15
CA THR A 27 0.48 -9.65 6.10
C THR A 27 0.11 -8.68 4.98
N ALA A 28 -0.34 -9.18 3.84
CA ALA A 28 -0.80 -8.36 2.71
C ALA A 28 -2.11 -7.62 3.00
N GLY A 29 -2.93 -8.11 3.92
CA GLY A 29 -4.21 -7.50 4.31
C GLY A 29 -4.15 -6.66 5.59
N TRP A 30 -3.00 -6.62 6.26
CA TRP A 30 -2.86 -5.85 7.50
C TRP A 30 -2.61 -4.38 7.25
N ASP A 31 -3.16 -3.54 8.10
CA ASP A 31 -2.90 -2.12 8.10
C ASP A 31 -1.42 -1.84 8.43
N ILE A 32 -0.76 -1.00 7.63
CA ILE A 32 0.65 -0.64 7.84
C ILE A 32 0.85 0.11 9.16
N ALA A 33 -0.12 0.94 9.56
CA ALA A 33 -0.08 1.64 10.84
C ALA A 33 -0.26 0.71 12.06
N GLY A 34 -0.72 -0.52 11.83
CA GLY A 34 -1.00 -1.51 12.87
C GLY A 34 -2.27 -1.21 13.66
N LYS A 35 -2.53 -2.07 14.66
CA LYS A 35 -3.71 -1.93 15.54
C LYS A 35 -3.35 -1.12 16.78
N LYS A 36 -4.24 -0.19 17.20
CA LYS A 36 -4.07 0.64 18.40
C LYS A 36 -3.73 -0.16 19.65
N GLU A 37 -4.37 -1.32 19.80
CA GLU A 37 -4.19 -2.21 20.97
C GLU A 37 -2.81 -2.87 20.98
N VAL A 38 -2.23 -3.13 19.81
CA VAL A 38 -0.87 -3.66 19.68
C VAL A 38 0.14 -2.57 19.99
N ILE A 39 0.00 -1.40 19.35
CA ILE A 39 0.93 -0.28 19.52
C ILE A 39 1.04 0.18 20.98
N LYS A 40 -0.10 0.22 21.70
CA LYS A 40 -0.11 0.60 23.12
C LYS A 40 0.62 -0.37 24.05
N LYS A 41 0.91 -1.59 23.58
CA LYS A 41 1.61 -2.62 24.36
C LYS A 41 3.09 -2.74 23.98
N LEU A 42 3.54 -2.01 22.94
CA LEU A 42 4.96 -2.04 22.53
C LEU A 42 5.83 -1.38 23.59
N GLU A 43 6.89 -2.07 23.95
CA GLU A 43 7.91 -1.62 24.89
C GLU A 43 9.27 -1.43 24.18
N GLN A 44 10.22 -0.84 24.86
CA GLN A 44 11.55 -0.58 24.27
C GLN A 44 12.23 -1.88 23.82
N GLU A 45 12.04 -2.95 24.54
CA GLU A 45 12.60 -4.27 24.26
C GLU A 45 12.14 -4.82 22.90
N ASP A 46 10.88 -4.58 22.53
CA ASP A 46 10.32 -5.02 21.23
C ASP A 46 11.07 -4.35 20.07
N PHE A 47 11.34 -3.04 20.19
CA PHE A 47 12.09 -2.30 19.18
C PHE A 47 13.55 -2.74 19.09
N LEU A 48 14.20 -2.99 20.25
CA LEU A 48 15.57 -3.46 20.29
C LEU A 48 15.69 -4.86 19.68
N LYS A 49 14.75 -5.74 19.98
CA LYS A 49 14.66 -7.08 19.40
C LYS A 49 14.47 -7.01 17.90
N TYR A 50 13.46 -6.28 17.42
CA TYR A 50 13.18 -6.09 16.00
C TYR A 50 14.40 -5.54 15.25
N ARG A 51 15.05 -4.51 15.79
CA ARG A 51 16.26 -3.95 15.20
C ARG A 51 17.38 -5.00 15.12
N GLY A 52 17.57 -5.80 16.17
CA GLY A 52 18.60 -6.84 16.22
C GLY A 52 18.39 -7.98 15.23
N GLU A 53 17.13 -8.26 14.87
CA GLU A 53 16.74 -9.32 13.95
C GLU A 53 16.72 -8.86 12.47
N HIS A 54 16.36 -7.61 12.22
CA HIS A 54 16.08 -7.12 10.85
C HIS A 54 17.10 -6.13 10.28
N TYR A 55 17.80 -5.36 11.14
CA TYR A 55 18.81 -4.39 10.71
C TYR A 55 20.18 -5.08 10.54
N LEU A 56 20.26 -5.89 9.49
CA LEU A 56 21.42 -6.73 9.19
C LEU A 56 22.20 -6.16 7.99
N ALA A 57 23.50 -6.44 7.91
CA ALA A 57 24.34 -6.01 6.79
C ALA A 57 23.77 -6.46 5.44
N GLN A 58 23.28 -7.70 5.36
CA GLN A 58 22.65 -8.27 4.16
C GLN A 58 21.30 -7.66 3.77
N SER A 59 20.68 -6.91 4.70
CA SER A 59 19.39 -6.24 4.49
C SER A 59 19.54 -4.73 4.30
N THR A 60 20.76 -4.20 4.36
CA THR A 60 21.03 -2.75 4.35
C THR A 60 21.65 -2.36 3.01
N ILE A 61 21.14 -1.29 2.42
CA ILE A 61 21.68 -0.63 1.23
C ILE A 61 21.91 0.83 1.60
N ALA A 62 23.16 1.29 1.51
CA ALA A 62 23.51 2.70 1.69
C ALA A 62 23.54 3.39 0.31
N VAL A 63 22.78 4.46 0.16
CA VAL A 63 22.75 5.27 -1.06
C VAL A 63 23.16 6.70 -0.74
N VAL A 64 24.12 7.24 -1.49
CA VAL A 64 24.55 8.63 -1.35
C VAL A 64 24.40 9.32 -2.68
N ALA A 65 23.68 10.45 -2.71
CA ALA A 65 23.50 11.26 -3.90
C ALA A 65 23.96 12.70 -3.63
N GLY A 66 24.68 13.31 -4.57
CA GLY A 66 25.18 14.68 -4.47
C GLY A 66 26.58 14.83 -5.05
N LYS A 67 27.24 15.95 -4.72
CA LYS A 67 28.62 16.21 -5.13
C LYS A 67 29.56 15.79 -3.97
N PHE A 68 30.30 14.72 -4.14
CA PHE A 68 31.27 14.21 -3.15
C PHE A 68 32.46 13.51 -3.80
N ASP A 69 33.51 13.25 -3.02
CA ASP A 69 34.62 12.39 -3.38
C ASP A 69 34.21 10.93 -3.10
N GLU A 70 34.10 10.13 -4.15
CA GLU A 70 33.62 8.75 -4.07
C GLU A 70 34.47 7.90 -3.11
N LYS A 71 35.81 7.98 -3.21
CA LYS A 71 36.70 7.17 -2.36
C LYS A 71 36.54 7.50 -0.87
N LYS A 72 36.40 8.80 -0.57
CA LYS A 72 36.23 9.24 0.82
C LYS A 72 34.87 8.82 1.39
N ILE A 73 33.81 8.90 0.59
CA ILE A 73 32.47 8.54 1.07
C ILE A 73 32.34 7.03 1.26
N ILE A 74 32.88 6.21 0.36
CA ILE A 74 32.92 4.76 0.50
C ILE A 74 33.62 4.37 1.80
N SER A 75 34.84 4.85 2.01
CA SER A 75 35.60 4.56 3.23
C SER A 75 34.88 5.01 4.51
N LYS A 76 34.16 6.15 4.45
CA LYS A 76 33.36 6.64 5.58
C LYS A 76 32.17 5.75 5.86
N ILE A 77 31.47 5.29 4.83
CA ILE A 77 30.34 4.36 4.94
C ILE A 77 30.82 3.03 5.51
N GLU A 78 31.90 2.44 4.97
CA GLU A 78 32.47 1.20 5.47
C GLU A 78 32.82 1.29 6.95
N ASN A 79 33.45 2.38 7.39
CA ASN A 79 33.79 2.59 8.79
C ASN A 79 32.56 2.73 9.70
N VAL A 80 31.54 3.50 9.27
CA VAL A 80 30.31 3.73 10.06
C VAL A 80 29.50 2.44 10.18
N PHE A 81 29.46 1.64 9.11
CA PHE A 81 28.65 0.42 9.04
C PHE A 81 29.44 -0.85 9.41
N ALA A 82 30.73 -0.76 9.72
CA ALA A 82 31.57 -1.91 10.11
C ALA A 82 31.01 -2.73 11.29
N GLY A 83 30.26 -2.07 12.19
CA GLY A 83 29.65 -2.70 13.36
C GLY A 83 28.27 -3.31 13.13
N ILE A 84 27.72 -3.24 11.92
CA ILE A 84 26.40 -3.86 11.64
C ILE A 84 26.53 -5.37 11.73
N LYS A 85 25.60 -5.97 12.49
CA LYS A 85 25.51 -7.42 12.63
C LYS A 85 25.27 -8.10 11.29
N SER A 86 26.05 -9.11 10.97
CA SER A 86 25.77 -10.03 9.85
C SER A 86 24.72 -11.07 10.27
N GLY A 87 23.87 -11.45 9.35
CA GLY A 87 22.83 -12.45 9.62
C GLY A 87 22.06 -12.83 8.35
N LYS A 88 21.30 -13.88 8.43
CA LYS A 88 20.43 -14.32 7.32
C LYS A 88 19.21 -13.40 7.28
N LYS A 89 18.98 -12.77 6.13
CA LYS A 89 17.73 -12.04 5.88
C LYS A 89 16.55 -13.00 5.94
N GLU A 90 15.55 -12.67 6.74
CA GLU A 90 14.31 -13.43 6.74
C GLU A 90 13.58 -13.30 5.39
N SER A 91 12.96 -14.38 4.97
CA SER A 91 12.13 -14.38 3.77
C SER A 91 10.77 -13.79 4.07
N LYS A 92 10.21 -13.03 3.12
CA LYS A 92 8.82 -12.59 3.17
C LYS A 92 7.89 -13.81 3.13
N ASN A 93 6.87 -13.81 3.98
CA ASN A 93 5.77 -14.76 3.88
C ASN A 93 5.04 -14.54 2.56
N LYS A 94 4.83 -15.60 1.80
CA LYS A 94 4.08 -15.51 0.54
C LYS A 94 2.62 -15.18 0.80
N THR A 95 2.08 -14.28 -0.03
CA THR A 95 0.67 -13.97 -0.01
C THR A 95 -0.12 -15.13 -0.62
N THR A 96 -1.18 -15.56 0.07
CA THR A 96 -2.09 -16.57 -0.45
C THR A 96 -3.18 -15.90 -1.27
N GLU A 97 -3.21 -16.23 -2.55
CA GLU A 97 -4.20 -15.73 -3.50
C GLU A 97 -5.39 -16.70 -3.53
N TYR A 98 -6.43 -16.37 -2.74
CA TYR A 98 -7.61 -17.19 -2.65
C TYR A 98 -8.88 -16.35 -2.52
N GLN A 99 -9.74 -16.43 -3.51
CA GLN A 99 -11.05 -15.81 -3.48
C GLN A 99 -12.03 -16.61 -4.34
N GLU A 100 -13.03 -17.24 -3.72
CA GLU A 100 -14.05 -18.00 -4.43
C GLU A 100 -15.26 -17.16 -4.84
N LYS A 101 -15.55 -16.12 -4.09
CA LYS A 101 -16.78 -15.31 -4.26
C LYS A 101 -16.47 -13.83 -4.10
N PRO A 102 -17.24 -12.94 -4.76
CA PRO A 102 -17.22 -11.53 -4.44
C PRO A 102 -17.54 -11.30 -2.96
N ALA A 103 -16.83 -10.36 -2.36
CA ALA A 103 -17.04 -9.95 -0.97
C ALA A 103 -17.42 -8.47 -0.90
N ILE A 104 -18.23 -8.11 0.09
CA ILE A 104 -18.65 -6.74 0.33
C ILE A 104 -18.38 -6.42 1.80
N LEU A 105 -17.78 -5.25 2.04
CA LEU A 105 -17.58 -4.69 3.37
C LEU A 105 -18.23 -3.32 3.42
N LEU A 106 -19.13 -3.13 4.37
CA LEU A 106 -19.79 -1.86 4.64
C LEU A 106 -19.21 -1.27 5.93
N ASN A 107 -18.72 -0.05 5.85
CA ASN A 107 -18.23 0.71 7.01
C ASN A 107 -19.02 2.00 7.12
N TYR A 108 -19.84 2.10 8.18
CA TYR A 108 -20.65 3.29 8.41
C TYR A 108 -19.85 4.35 9.15
N LYS A 109 -19.77 5.54 8.57
CA LYS A 109 -19.26 6.75 9.22
C LYS A 109 -20.10 7.95 8.76
N LYS A 110 -20.46 8.84 9.67
CA LYS A 110 -21.14 10.08 9.31
C LYS A 110 -20.16 11.02 8.60
N THR A 111 -20.31 11.14 7.30
CA THR A 111 -19.48 11.99 6.42
C THR A 111 -20.35 12.66 5.39
N ASP A 112 -19.84 13.65 4.68
CA ASP A 112 -20.57 14.38 3.62
C ASP A 112 -20.64 13.60 2.29
N GLN A 113 -19.89 12.50 2.17
CA GLN A 113 -19.82 11.69 0.95
C GLN A 113 -19.78 10.21 1.30
N THR A 114 -20.29 9.39 0.39
CA THR A 114 -20.06 7.95 0.38
C THR A 114 -18.80 7.66 -0.45
N HIS A 115 -17.83 7.01 0.14
CA HIS A 115 -16.63 6.54 -0.55
C HIS A 115 -16.78 5.07 -0.89
N LEU A 116 -16.69 4.77 -2.18
CA LEU A 116 -16.76 3.42 -2.73
C LEU A 116 -15.41 3.03 -3.30
N VAL A 117 -15.00 1.80 -3.07
CA VAL A 117 -13.89 1.20 -3.79
C VAL A 117 -14.24 -0.21 -4.24
N LEU A 118 -13.96 -0.53 -5.48
CA LEU A 118 -14.06 -1.85 -6.08
C LEU A 118 -12.64 -2.34 -6.37
N GLY A 119 -12.28 -3.54 -5.94
CA GLY A 119 -10.97 -4.13 -6.18
C GLY A 119 -11.05 -5.52 -6.79
N VAL A 120 -10.10 -5.81 -7.66
CA VAL A 120 -9.90 -7.13 -8.27
C VAL A 120 -8.44 -7.52 -8.10
N ARG A 121 -8.18 -8.70 -7.52
CA ARG A 121 -6.81 -9.24 -7.43
C ARG A 121 -6.24 -9.46 -8.83
N THR A 122 -4.95 -9.20 -8.95
CA THR A 122 -4.19 -9.37 -10.19
C THR A 122 -2.90 -10.13 -9.89
N PHE A 123 -1.91 -9.97 -10.71
CA PHE A 123 -0.59 -10.59 -10.63
C PHE A 123 0.43 -9.64 -9.99
N ASP A 124 1.63 -10.14 -9.74
CA ASP A 124 2.74 -9.39 -9.14
C ASP A 124 3.45 -8.45 -10.15
N ILE A 125 4.37 -7.62 -9.65
CA ILE A 125 5.09 -6.61 -10.44
C ILE A 125 6.03 -7.22 -11.50
N PHE A 126 6.37 -8.50 -11.41
CA PHE A 126 7.26 -9.16 -12.37
C PHE A 126 6.51 -9.75 -13.58
N ASP A 127 5.18 -9.82 -13.51
CA ASP A 127 4.36 -10.29 -14.63
C ASP A 127 4.43 -9.32 -15.81
N LYS A 128 4.66 -9.87 -17.00
CA LYS A 128 4.75 -9.06 -18.24
C LYS A 128 3.45 -8.34 -18.62
N ARG A 129 2.32 -8.83 -18.14
CA ARG A 129 0.99 -8.22 -18.38
C ARG A 129 0.77 -6.91 -17.61
N LYS A 130 1.68 -6.54 -16.68
CA LYS A 130 1.54 -5.32 -15.89
C LYS A 130 1.31 -4.06 -16.73
N TYR A 131 2.01 -3.93 -17.86
CA TYR A 131 1.84 -2.78 -18.74
C TYR A 131 0.45 -2.69 -19.37
N ALA A 132 -0.15 -3.84 -19.71
CA ALA A 132 -1.52 -3.89 -20.20
C ALA A 132 -2.52 -3.55 -19.08
N LEU A 133 -2.24 -3.96 -17.85
CA LEU A 133 -3.07 -3.63 -16.68
C LEU A 133 -3.00 -2.13 -16.34
N GLU A 134 -1.82 -1.53 -16.39
CA GLU A 134 -1.61 -0.09 -16.21
C GLU A 134 -2.38 0.71 -17.26
N ILE A 135 -2.28 0.33 -18.53
CA ILE A 135 -3.06 0.95 -19.62
C ILE A 135 -4.58 0.78 -19.39
N LEU A 136 -5.02 -0.38 -18.92
CA LEU A 136 -6.41 -0.61 -18.58
C LEU A 136 -6.88 0.33 -17.46
N ALA A 137 -6.09 0.49 -16.42
CA ALA A 137 -6.38 1.42 -15.33
C ALA A 137 -6.49 2.87 -15.85
N ASP A 138 -5.55 3.29 -16.71
CA ASP A 138 -5.59 4.62 -17.33
C ASP A 138 -6.84 4.83 -18.19
N ILE A 139 -7.22 3.86 -19.00
CA ILE A 139 -8.45 3.93 -19.80
C ILE A 139 -9.69 4.04 -18.90
N LEU A 140 -9.70 3.34 -17.77
CA LEU A 140 -10.83 3.34 -16.84
C LEU A 140 -10.91 4.64 -16.02
N GLY A 141 -9.81 5.06 -15.41
CA GLY A 141 -9.84 6.14 -14.41
C GLY A 141 -8.54 6.93 -14.25
N GLY A 142 -7.61 6.90 -15.22
CA GLY A 142 -6.32 7.57 -15.13
C GLY A 142 -6.34 9.09 -15.32
N GLY A 143 -7.48 9.68 -15.73
CA GLY A 143 -7.57 11.13 -15.92
C GLY A 143 -8.96 11.59 -16.36
N MET A 144 -9.11 12.89 -16.64
CA MET A 144 -10.40 13.51 -16.98
C MET A 144 -11.03 12.96 -18.29
N SER A 145 -10.24 12.44 -19.21
CA SER A 145 -10.71 11.82 -20.45
C SER A 145 -10.99 10.30 -20.31
N SER A 146 -10.76 9.73 -19.13
CA SER A 146 -11.01 8.31 -18.88
C SER A 146 -12.51 7.97 -18.86
N ARG A 147 -12.82 6.70 -19.16
CA ARG A 147 -14.21 6.26 -19.35
C ARG A 147 -15.10 6.48 -18.12
N LEU A 148 -14.59 6.11 -16.94
CA LEU A 148 -15.37 6.24 -15.70
C LEU A 148 -15.51 7.70 -15.27
N PHE A 149 -14.49 8.52 -15.47
CA PHE A 149 -14.55 9.95 -15.18
C PHE A 149 -15.62 10.61 -16.07
N GLN A 150 -15.56 10.40 -17.38
CA GLN A 150 -16.54 10.94 -18.33
C GLN A 150 -17.95 10.48 -17.98
N LYS A 151 -18.14 9.18 -17.71
CA LYS A 151 -19.47 8.64 -17.46
C LYS A 151 -20.05 9.05 -16.11
N ILE A 152 -19.27 8.86 -15.03
CA ILE A 152 -19.81 9.00 -13.66
C ILE A 152 -19.75 10.46 -13.19
N ARG A 153 -18.68 11.18 -13.52
CA ARG A 153 -18.53 12.55 -13.07
C ARG A 153 -19.15 13.56 -14.03
N GLU A 154 -18.82 13.50 -15.34
CA GLU A 154 -19.26 14.49 -16.31
C GLU A 154 -20.72 14.28 -16.77
N GLU A 155 -21.07 13.07 -17.20
CA GLU A 155 -22.43 12.83 -17.70
C GLU A 155 -23.47 12.65 -16.59
N MET A 156 -23.14 11.90 -15.54
CA MET A 156 -24.09 11.61 -14.45
C MET A 156 -24.05 12.66 -13.34
N GLY A 157 -22.96 13.41 -13.21
CA GLY A 157 -22.76 14.35 -12.09
C GLY A 157 -22.72 13.67 -10.71
N ALA A 158 -22.53 12.34 -10.65
CA ALA A 158 -22.75 11.54 -9.44
C ALA A 158 -21.49 11.46 -8.53
N ALA A 159 -20.32 11.85 -9.00
CA ALA A 159 -19.09 11.71 -8.23
C ALA A 159 -18.24 12.97 -8.22
N TYR A 160 -17.64 13.26 -7.07
CA TYR A 160 -16.62 14.31 -6.91
C TYR A 160 -15.26 13.87 -7.47
N TYR A 161 -14.95 12.60 -7.31
CA TYR A 161 -13.77 11.98 -7.93
C TYR A 161 -14.08 10.57 -8.37
N VAL A 162 -13.41 10.15 -9.43
CA VAL A 162 -13.35 8.76 -9.90
C VAL A 162 -11.94 8.52 -10.36
N ARG A 163 -11.33 7.43 -9.93
CA ARG A 163 -10.00 7.03 -10.37
C ARG A 163 -9.86 5.52 -10.40
N ALA A 164 -8.97 5.03 -11.25
CA ALA A 164 -8.56 3.64 -11.26
C ALA A 164 -7.04 3.57 -11.12
N ASP A 165 -6.57 2.70 -10.25
CA ASP A 165 -5.16 2.54 -9.91
C ASP A 165 -4.80 1.06 -9.87
N THR A 166 -3.51 0.75 -10.08
CA THR A 166 -2.95 -0.58 -9.89
C THR A 166 -1.92 -0.57 -8.77
N ASP A 167 -2.03 -1.53 -7.86
CA ASP A 167 -1.01 -1.81 -6.85
C ASP A 167 -0.37 -3.16 -7.16
N LEU A 168 0.89 -3.13 -7.60
CA LEU A 168 1.66 -4.33 -7.96
C LEU A 168 2.83 -4.50 -7.00
N LEU A 169 2.75 -5.52 -6.18
CA LEU A 169 3.77 -5.87 -5.20
C LEU A 169 4.61 -7.07 -5.65
N SER A 170 5.57 -7.48 -4.86
CA SER A 170 6.54 -8.50 -5.25
C SER A 170 5.98 -9.92 -5.38
N ASP A 171 4.78 -10.19 -4.89
CA ASP A 171 4.15 -11.53 -4.88
C ASP A 171 2.62 -11.49 -5.02
N HIS A 172 2.02 -10.32 -5.20
CA HIS A 172 0.59 -10.12 -5.41
C HIS A 172 0.33 -8.75 -6.01
N GLY A 173 -0.91 -8.48 -6.39
CA GLY A 173 -1.34 -7.17 -6.85
C GLY A 173 -2.86 -7.07 -6.95
N PHE A 174 -3.35 -5.86 -7.15
CA PHE A 174 -4.75 -5.61 -7.42
C PHE A 174 -4.94 -4.38 -8.32
N LEU A 175 -6.05 -4.36 -9.03
CA LEU A 175 -6.62 -3.20 -9.70
C LEU A 175 -7.75 -2.68 -8.83
N SER A 176 -7.79 -1.39 -8.58
CA SER A 176 -8.89 -0.75 -7.86
C SER A 176 -9.53 0.38 -8.64
N VAL A 177 -10.82 0.57 -8.43
CA VAL A 177 -11.58 1.74 -8.89
C VAL A 177 -12.20 2.39 -7.67
N ALA A 178 -11.91 3.65 -7.43
CA ALA A 178 -12.42 4.42 -6.31
C ALA A 178 -13.27 5.60 -6.77
N ALA A 179 -14.35 5.88 -6.06
CA ALA A 179 -15.22 7.02 -6.28
C ALA A 179 -15.71 7.63 -4.97
N GLY A 180 -15.85 8.95 -4.94
CA GLY A 180 -16.55 9.68 -3.90
C GLY A 180 -17.88 10.20 -4.45
N ILE A 181 -18.99 9.73 -3.90
CA ILE A 181 -20.36 9.98 -4.38
C ILE A 181 -21.12 10.81 -3.33
N ASP A 182 -22.02 11.65 -3.80
CA ASP A 182 -22.96 12.35 -2.92
C ASP A 182 -24.01 11.38 -2.32
N HIS A 183 -24.62 11.78 -1.24
CA HIS A 183 -25.68 11.01 -0.57
C HIS A 183 -27.07 11.20 -1.21
N THR A 184 -27.21 12.11 -2.17
CA THR A 184 -28.47 12.45 -2.83
C THR A 184 -28.78 11.54 -4.02
#